data_88554f41d79ede6ad65677b28f8beaeb
#
_entry.id   88554f41d79ede6ad65677b28f8beaeb
#
_cell.length_a   1.000
_cell.length_b   1.000
_cell.length_c   1.000
_cell.angle_alpha   90.00
_cell.angle_beta   90.00
_cell.angle_gamma   90.00
#
_symmetry.space_group_name_H-M   'P 1'
#
loop_
_entity.id
_entity.type
_entity.pdbx_description
1 polymer ?
#
loop_
_entity_poly.entity_id
_entity_poly.type
_entity_poly.pdbx_seq_one_letter_code
_entity_poly.pdbx_strand_id
1 'polypeptide(L)'
;MRNFTALAVGALLAFGGAVQAQQAKQLVIATGGTGGVYYPLGGGFGNILGKALPGVTATAQVTGGSVDNLRLLGTGKADLAFSQVDAAWDAVNGLDKFTSGKLNIQALAVLYPNHMHAVTVESTGIKSIAEMKGKRISVGSTGSATEVFANRVLEAAGLDANKDIRRERLSVAESANATKDGKIEAFFWVGGLPTAAVTDLAATPNTKIRMIDFADLTARMNGKYGPLYAE
;
A
#
# COMPACT_ATOMS: atom_id res chain seq x y z
N MET A 1 73.66 -49.55 28.25
CA MET A 1 73.68 -48.99 26.93
C MET A 1 72.23 -48.69 26.56
N ARG A 2 71.84 -47.40 26.49
CA ARG A 2 70.45 -46.96 26.57
C ARG A 2 70.01 -46.60 25.18
N ASN A 3 68.97 -47.30 24.71
CA ASN A 3 68.31 -46.96 23.43
C ASN A 3 67.30 -45.81 23.65
N PHE A 4 67.51 -44.69 22.96
CA PHE A 4 66.52 -43.58 22.85
C PHE A 4 65.71 -43.77 21.57
N THR A 5 64.46 -44.13 21.76
CA THR A 5 63.49 -44.18 20.68
C THR A 5 62.81 -42.83 20.65
N ALA A 6 63.04 -42.03 19.55
CA ALA A 6 62.40 -40.76 19.32
C ALA A 6 60.99 -40.99 18.76
N LEU A 7 59.94 -40.56 19.52
CA LEU A 7 58.56 -40.50 19.04
C LEU A 7 58.39 -39.18 18.29
N ALA A 8 58.16 -39.27 16.99
CA ALA A 8 57.71 -38.12 16.18
C ALA A 8 56.18 -37.98 16.29
N VAL A 9 55.71 -36.99 17.04
CA VAL A 9 54.30 -36.64 17.09
C VAL A 9 53.99 -35.66 15.93
N GLY A 10 53.32 -36.20 14.89
CA GLY A 10 52.81 -35.38 13.78
C GLY A 10 51.58 -34.61 14.21
N ALA A 11 51.70 -33.32 14.35
CA ALA A 11 50.56 -32.41 14.56
C ALA A 11 49.81 -32.23 13.22
N LEU A 12 48.69 -32.93 13.03
CA LEU A 12 47.74 -32.63 11.99
C LEU A 12 47.00 -31.34 12.40
N LEU A 13 47.41 -30.23 11.81
CA LEU A 13 46.64 -28.98 11.79
C LEU A 13 45.40 -29.20 10.92
N ALA A 14 44.27 -29.58 11.55
CA ALA A 14 42.97 -29.52 10.90
C ALA A 14 42.61 -28.06 10.65
N PHE A 15 42.85 -27.57 9.44
CA PHE A 15 42.23 -26.33 8.93
C PHE A 15 40.73 -26.59 8.77
N GLY A 16 40.00 -26.49 9.87
CA GLY A 16 38.54 -26.36 9.85
C GLY A 16 38.21 -25.01 9.23
N GLY A 17 38.04 -24.95 7.90
CA GLY A 17 37.45 -23.79 7.25
C GLY A 17 36.06 -23.56 7.86
N ALA A 18 35.94 -22.53 8.69
CA ALA A 18 34.64 -22.05 9.12
C ALA A 18 33.90 -21.63 7.85
N VAL A 19 33.02 -22.51 7.37
CA VAL A 19 31.99 -22.11 6.40
C VAL A 19 31.15 -21.11 7.13
N GLN A 20 31.47 -19.84 6.96
CA GLN A 20 30.61 -18.74 7.41
C GLN A 20 29.30 -18.92 6.63
N ALA A 21 28.31 -19.54 7.26
CA ALA A 21 26.95 -19.58 6.73
C ALA A 21 26.55 -18.12 6.50
N GLN A 22 26.50 -17.72 5.25
CA GLN A 22 26.07 -16.38 4.86
C GLN A 22 24.66 -16.20 5.42
N GLN A 23 24.53 -15.35 6.43
CA GLN A 23 23.27 -15.13 7.11
C GLN A 23 22.26 -14.65 6.06
N ALA A 24 21.19 -15.42 5.83
CA ALA A 24 20.19 -15.09 4.84
C ALA A 24 19.63 -13.71 5.12
N LYS A 25 19.74 -12.80 4.16
CA LYS A 25 19.21 -11.45 4.28
C LYS A 25 17.69 -11.49 4.11
N GLN A 26 16.96 -11.15 5.16
CA GLN A 26 15.51 -10.99 5.08
C GLN A 26 15.16 -9.57 4.66
N LEU A 27 14.34 -9.44 3.61
CA LEU A 27 13.79 -8.17 3.15
C LEU A 27 12.29 -8.12 3.48
N VAL A 28 11.84 -6.98 3.95
CA VAL A 28 10.44 -6.67 4.20
C VAL A 28 9.94 -5.77 3.08
N ILE A 29 8.88 -6.19 2.40
CA ILE A 29 8.20 -5.42 1.35
C ILE A 29 6.88 -4.93 1.92
N ALA A 30 6.77 -3.65 2.24
CA ALA A 30 5.54 -3.04 2.72
C ALA A 30 4.54 -2.87 1.56
N THR A 31 3.30 -3.36 1.74
CA THR A 31 2.31 -3.50 0.67
C THR A 31 1.00 -2.76 0.98
N GLY A 32 -0.06 -3.46 1.26
CA GLY A 32 -1.40 -2.96 1.57
C GLY A 32 -2.31 -4.10 2.01
N GLY A 33 -3.61 -3.88 2.05
CA GLY A 33 -4.60 -4.91 2.35
C GLY A 33 -4.64 -6.01 1.29
N THR A 34 -4.98 -7.24 1.70
CA THR A 34 -4.97 -8.45 0.85
C THR A 34 -5.96 -8.39 -0.33
N GLY A 35 -7.05 -7.60 -0.23
CA GLY A 35 -8.02 -7.41 -1.32
C GLY A 35 -7.62 -6.36 -2.37
N GLY A 36 -6.46 -5.70 -2.19
CA GLY A 36 -5.90 -4.72 -3.11
C GLY A 36 -4.84 -5.33 -4.03
N VAL A 37 -4.13 -4.46 -4.76
CA VAL A 37 -3.15 -4.84 -5.78
C VAL A 37 -1.73 -5.01 -5.21
N TYR A 38 -1.34 -4.20 -4.22
CA TYR A 38 0.03 -4.21 -3.69
C TYR A 38 0.44 -5.55 -3.06
N TYR A 39 -0.47 -6.19 -2.31
CA TYR A 39 -0.13 -7.42 -1.58
C TYR A 39 0.23 -8.59 -2.51
N PRO A 40 -0.58 -8.97 -3.51
CA PRO A 40 -0.20 -10.03 -4.44
C PRO A 40 1.04 -9.68 -5.27
N LEU A 41 1.21 -8.42 -5.68
CA LEU A 41 2.43 -7.98 -6.37
C LEU A 41 3.66 -8.09 -5.47
N GLY A 42 3.56 -7.69 -4.20
CA GLY A 42 4.64 -7.80 -3.22
C GLY A 42 5.05 -9.24 -2.97
N GLY A 43 4.07 -10.16 -2.90
CA GLY A 43 4.33 -11.59 -2.79
C GLY A 43 5.06 -12.15 -4.02
N GLY A 44 4.59 -11.78 -5.22
CA GLY A 44 5.23 -12.14 -6.50
C GLY A 44 6.65 -11.59 -6.59
N PHE A 45 6.85 -10.32 -6.23
CA PHE A 45 8.15 -9.66 -6.23
C PHE A 45 9.11 -10.31 -5.22
N GLY A 46 8.63 -10.61 -4.01
CA GLY A 46 9.42 -11.34 -3.00
C GLY A 46 9.90 -12.69 -3.49
N ASN A 47 9.04 -13.45 -4.19
CA ASN A 47 9.39 -14.72 -4.80
C ASN A 47 10.47 -14.57 -5.89
N ILE A 48 10.37 -13.52 -6.73
CA ILE A 48 11.40 -13.22 -7.75
C ILE A 48 12.75 -12.89 -7.08
N LEU A 49 12.76 -12.04 -6.06
CA LEU A 49 13.98 -11.69 -5.32
C LEU A 49 14.64 -12.91 -4.69
N GLY A 50 13.87 -13.78 -4.03
CA GLY A 50 14.38 -14.99 -3.43
C GLY A 50 14.97 -15.99 -4.44
N LYS A 51 14.45 -16.02 -5.67
CA LYS A 51 15.00 -16.83 -6.76
C LYS A 51 16.23 -16.22 -7.43
N ALA A 52 16.27 -14.90 -7.57
CA ALA A 52 17.30 -14.20 -8.31
C ALA A 52 18.54 -13.89 -7.45
N LEU A 53 18.40 -13.78 -6.13
CA LEU A 53 19.45 -13.36 -5.22
C LEU A 53 19.75 -14.45 -4.21
N PRO A 54 20.84 -15.24 -4.37
CA PRO A 54 21.23 -16.27 -3.42
C PRO A 54 21.37 -15.71 -1.98
N GLY A 55 20.78 -16.39 -1.01
CA GLY A 55 20.83 -15.97 0.39
C GLY A 55 19.88 -14.80 0.76
N VAL A 56 18.98 -14.41 -0.14
CA VAL A 56 17.94 -13.42 0.13
C VAL A 56 16.59 -14.08 0.24
N THR A 57 15.80 -13.69 1.24
CA THR A 57 14.38 -13.96 1.34
C THR A 57 13.64 -12.63 1.43
N ALA A 58 12.45 -12.54 0.82
CA ALA A 58 11.66 -11.32 0.87
C ALA A 58 10.20 -11.64 1.17
N THR A 59 9.61 -10.91 2.11
CA THR A 59 8.25 -11.13 2.60
C THR A 59 7.37 -9.91 2.37
N ALA A 60 6.20 -10.13 1.77
CA ALA A 60 5.17 -9.10 1.65
C ALA A 60 4.48 -8.89 3.02
N GLN A 61 4.54 -7.66 3.51
CA GLN A 61 3.88 -7.26 4.76
C GLN A 61 2.57 -6.54 4.45
N VAL A 62 1.48 -6.99 5.07
CA VAL A 62 0.20 -6.27 5.05
C VAL A 62 0.31 -4.98 5.86
N THR A 63 -0.18 -3.88 5.30
CA THR A 63 -0.17 -2.54 5.91
C THR A 63 -1.46 -1.80 5.60
N GLY A 64 -1.61 -0.58 6.10
CA GLY A 64 -2.67 0.33 5.68
C GLY A 64 -2.52 0.82 4.24
N GLY A 65 -1.31 0.86 3.71
CA GLY A 65 -0.97 1.32 2.36
C GLY A 65 0.13 2.37 2.33
N SER A 66 0.14 3.24 1.32
CA SER A 66 1.27 4.10 0.95
C SER A 66 1.86 4.93 2.08
N VAL A 67 1.05 5.57 2.91
CA VAL A 67 1.54 6.42 4.01
C VAL A 67 2.26 5.58 5.07
N ASP A 68 1.67 4.45 5.47
CA ASP A 68 2.30 3.53 6.42
C ASP A 68 3.58 2.93 5.83
N ASN A 69 3.55 2.55 4.57
CA ASN A 69 4.68 1.98 3.85
C ASN A 69 5.89 2.93 3.84
N LEU A 70 5.65 4.18 3.53
CA LEU A 70 6.69 5.22 3.52
C LEU A 70 7.25 5.47 4.92
N ARG A 71 6.42 5.44 5.96
CA ARG A 71 6.87 5.53 7.36
C ARG A 71 7.71 4.32 7.77
N LEU A 72 7.33 3.12 7.35
CA LEU A 72 8.12 1.91 7.60
C LEU A 72 9.48 1.99 6.92
N LEU A 73 9.57 2.48 5.67
CA LEU A 73 10.84 2.77 5.00
C LEU A 73 11.66 3.80 5.78
N GLY A 74 11.07 4.94 6.14
CA GLY A 74 11.75 6.02 6.84
C GLY A 74 12.28 5.62 8.22
N THR A 75 11.71 4.58 8.84
CA THR A 75 12.16 4.03 10.14
C THR A 75 13.00 2.77 10.01
N GLY A 76 13.33 2.32 8.79
CA GLY A 76 14.09 1.10 8.54
C GLY A 76 13.36 -0.19 8.90
N LYS A 77 12.03 -0.15 9.07
CA LYS A 77 11.20 -1.33 9.36
C LYS A 77 10.72 -2.06 8.10
N ALA A 78 10.91 -1.45 6.93
CA ALA A 78 10.76 -2.08 5.62
C ALA A 78 11.95 -1.71 4.75
N ASP A 79 12.34 -2.62 3.86
CA ASP A 79 13.45 -2.43 2.91
C ASP A 79 12.92 -1.90 1.57
N LEU A 80 11.72 -2.34 1.20
CA LEU A 80 11.02 -1.97 -0.02
C LEU A 80 9.57 -1.62 0.30
N ALA A 81 8.97 -0.75 -0.50
CA ALA A 81 7.58 -0.36 -0.30
C ALA A 81 6.88 -0.03 -1.61
N PHE A 82 5.63 -0.43 -1.71
CA PHE A 82 4.73 0.08 -2.73
C PHE A 82 4.14 1.41 -2.26
N SER A 83 4.11 2.39 -3.15
CA SER A 83 3.51 3.70 -2.85
C SER A 83 2.86 4.30 -4.08
N GLN A 84 1.86 5.12 -3.85
CA GLN A 84 1.34 6.06 -4.83
C GLN A 84 2.28 7.26 -4.92
N VAL A 85 2.32 7.90 -6.08
CA VAL A 85 3.24 9.00 -6.37
C VAL A 85 2.94 10.24 -5.52
N ASP A 86 1.66 10.54 -5.27
CA ASP A 86 1.24 11.68 -4.44
C ASP A 86 1.68 11.52 -2.97
N ALA A 87 1.51 10.31 -2.39
CA ALA A 87 2.00 10.03 -1.05
C ALA A 87 3.54 10.08 -0.96
N ALA A 88 4.24 9.59 -1.99
CA ALA A 88 5.70 9.69 -2.06
C ALA A 88 6.16 11.15 -2.20
N TRP A 89 5.46 11.94 -3.00
CA TRP A 89 5.70 13.38 -3.13
C TRP A 89 5.53 14.11 -1.80
N ASP A 90 4.43 13.84 -1.09
CA ASP A 90 4.18 14.41 0.23
C ASP A 90 5.30 14.03 1.21
N ALA A 91 5.76 12.77 1.17
CA ALA A 91 6.79 12.27 2.08
C ALA A 91 8.15 12.95 1.87
N VAL A 92 8.60 13.10 0.63
CA VAL A 92 9.90 13.74 0.35
C VAL A 92 9.87 15.26 0.55
N ASN A 93 8.69 15.88 0.46
CA ASN A 93 8.51 17.30 0.67
C ASN A 93 8.07 17.68 2.10
N GLY A 94 7.71 16.71 2.94
CA GLY A 94 7.23 16.96 4.31
C GLY A 94 5.85 17.59 4.34
N LEU A 95 4.95 17.11 3.48
CA LEU A 95 3.58 17.62 3.32
C LEU A 95 2.56 16.64 3.91
N ASP A 96 1.33 17.10 4.12
CA ASP A 96 0.17 16.32 4.58
C ASP A 96 0.51 15.42 5.79
N LYS A 97 0.59 14.11 5.60
CA LYS A 97 0.87 13.12 6.66
C LYS A 97 2.34 13.08 7.10
N PHE A 98 3.21 13.87 6.50
CA PHE A 98 4.65 13.89 6.72
C PHE A 98 5.18 15.23 7.21
N THR A 99 4.32 16.10 7.76
CA THR A 99 4.70 17.42 8.31
C THR A 99 5.66 17.35 9.50
N SER A 100 5.78 16.20 10.15
CA SER A 100 6.76 15.95 11.20
C SER A 100 8.20 15.79 10.71
N GLY A 101 8.41 15.61 9.40
CA GLY A 101 9.73 15.46 8.78
C GLY A 101 9.67 14.85 7.39
N LYS A 102 10.57 15.32 6.53
CA LYS A 102 10.77 14.78 5.19
C LYS A 102 11.41 13.39 5.27
N LEU A 103 11.04 12.51 4.36
CA LEU A 103 11.67 11.21 4.22
C LEU A 103 12.72 11.22 3.11
N ASN A 104 13.88 10.62 3.39
CA ASN A 104 14.90 10.37 2.37
C ASN A 104 14.65 8.99 1.77
N ILE A 105 13.86 8.93 0.71
CA ILE A 105 13.50 7.71 -0.01
C ILE A 105 13.84 7.86 -1.49
N GLN A 106 14.02 6.73 -2.18
CA GLN A 106 14.30 6.69 -3.61
C GLN A 106 13.27 5.83 -4.33
N ALA A 107 12.79 6.31 -5.48
CA ALA A 107 11.97 5.52 -6.37
C ALA A 107 12.85 4.54 -7.17
N LEU A 108 12.46 3.27 -7.19
CA LEU A 108 13.15 2.23 -7.96
C LEU A 108 12.51 2.03 -9.34
N ALA A 109 11.18 2.06 -9.41
CA ALA A 109 10.44 1.87 -10.65
C ALA A 109 9.02 2.45 -10.53
N VAL A 110 8.44 2.81 -11.67
CA VAL A 110 7.01 3.02 -11.85
C VAL A 110 6.43 1.74 -12.43
N LEU A 111 5.48 1.12 -11.73
CA LEU A 111 4.96 -0.21 -12.08
C LEU A 111 3.69 -0.15 -12.93
N TYR A 112 2.73 0.69 -12.56
CA TYR A 112 1.45 0.82 -13.22
C TYR A 112 0.73 2.12 -12.80
N PRO A 113 -0.22 2.63 -13.60
CA PRO A 113 -1.06 3.74 -13.20
C PRO A 113 -2.05 3.29 -12.11
N ASN A 114 -2.22 4.11 -11.07
CA ASN A 114 -3.31 3.95 -10.12
C ASN A 114 -4.55 4.70 -10.60
N HIS A 115 -5.68 4.01 -10.55
CA HIS A 115 -6.98 4.57 -10.88
C HIS A 115 -7.75 4.92 -9.61
N MET A 116 -8.38 6.06 -9.64
CA MET A 116 -9.12 6.63 -8.51
C MET A 116 -10.61 6.33 -8.69
N HIS A 117 -11.23 5.72 -7.68
CA HIS A 117 -12.63 5.31 -7.73
C HIS A 117 -13.41 5.86 -6.54
N ALA A 118 -14.62 6.34 -6.82
CA ALA A 118 -15.67 6.52 -5.85
C ALA A 118 -16.78 5.52 -6.20
N VAL A 119 -16.90 4.47 -5.39
CA VAL A 119 -17.76 3.31 -5.67
C VAL A 119 -18.99 3.37 -4.80
N THR A 120 -20.16 3.16 -5.39
CA THR A 120 -21.43 2.98 -4.72
C THR A 120 -22.23 1.87 -5.38
N VAL A 121 -23.43 1.57 -4.88
CA VAL A 121 -24.39 0.70 -5.54
C VAL A 121 -25.62 1.52 -5.95
N GLU A 122 -26.29 1.12 -7.05
CA GLU A 122 -27.40 1.90 -7.62
C GLU A 122 -28.53 2.15 -6.61
N SER A 123 -28.76 1.20 -5.69
CA SER A 123 -29.81 1.30 -4.66
C SER A 123 -29.62 2.46 -3.67
N THR A 124 -28.41 3.03 -3.55
CA THR A 124 -28.15 4.18 -2.68
C THR A 124 -28.63 5.50 -3.26
N GLY A 125 -28.81 5.55 -4.58
CA GLY A 125 -29.20 6.75 -5.33
C GLY A 125 -28.08 7.77 -5.52
N ILE A 126 -26.87 7.58 -4.94
CA ILE A 126 -25.74 8.53 -5.01
C ILE A 126 -25.21 8.58 -6.43
N LYS A 127 -25.12 9.79 -7.01
CA LYS A 127 -24.66 10.05 -8.38
C LYS A 127 -23.48 11.02 -8.46
N SER A 128 -23.19 11.73 -7.37
CA SER A 128 -22.10 12.71 -7.31
C SER A 128 -21.43 12.68 -5.95
N ILE A 129 -20.21 13.24 -5.87
CA ILE A 129 -19.48 13.36 -4.60
C ILE A 129 -20.25 14.26 -3.62
N ALA A 130 -20.92 15.31 -4.09
CA ALA A 130 -21.70 16.21 -3.22
C ALA A 130 -22.87 15.48 -2.52
N GLU A 131 -23.46 14.46 -3.13
CA GLU A 131 -24.55 13.67 -2.55
C GLU A 131 -24.08 12.69 -1.45
N MET A 132 -22.78 12.60 -1.22
CA MET A 132 -22.23 11.85 -0.08
C MET A 132 -22.46 12.55 1.26
N LYS A 133 -22.90 13.80 1.27
CA LYS A 133 -23.20 14.55 2.50
C LYS A 133 -24.20 13.79 3.38
N GLY A 134 -23.83 13.61 4.68
CA GLY A 134 -24.62 12.88 5.67
C GLY A 134 -24.58 11.36 5.55
N LYS A 135 -23.94 10.80 4.53
CA LYS A 135 -23.84 9.35 4.27
C LYS A 135 -22.68 8.70 5.01
N ARG A 136 -22.74 7.37 5.18
CA ARG A 136 -21.62 6.56 5.70
C ARG A 136 -20.70 6.23 4.54
N ILE A 137 -19.52 6.81 4.57
CA ILE A 137 -18.55 6.72 3.47
C ILE A 137 -17.25 6.16 4.00
N SER A 138 -16.75 5.07 3.39
CA SER A 138 -15.39 4.63 3.67
C SER A 138 -14.39 5.44 2.84
N VAL A 139 -13.45 6.05 3.53
CA VAL A 139 -12.38 6.85 2.94
C VAL A 139 -11.09 6.06 2.71
N GLY A 140 -11.13 4.73 2.88
CA GLY A 140 -9.95 3.86 2.81
C GLY A 140 -9.34 3.58 4.20
N SER A 141 -8.41 2.65 4.26
CA SER A 141 -7.71 2.28 5.49
C SER A 141 -6.98 3.48 6.10
N THR A 142 -6.87 3.50 7.41
CA THR A 142 -5.93 4.41 8.09
C THR A 142 -4.52 4.18 7.55
N GLY A 143 -3.80 5.26 7.24
CA GLY A 143 -2.43 5.16 6.71
C GLY A 143 -2.34 4.81 5.22
N SER A 144 -3.46 4.80 4.49
CA SER A 144 -3.49 4.62 3.04
C SER A 144 -3.38 5.95 2.29
N ALA A 145 -2.89 5.89 1.04
CA ALA A 145 -3.05 7.03 0.12
C ALA A 145 -4.52 7.20 -0.30
N THR A 146 -5.34 6.15 -0.26
CA THR A 146 -6.79 6.26 -0.48
C THR A 146 -7.43 7.23 0.51
N GLU A 147 -7.05 7.20 1.79
CA GLU A 147 -7.56 8.15 2.79
C GLU A 147 -7.16 9.59 2.47
N VAL A 148 -5.91 9.81 2.05
CA VAL A 148 -5.44 11.13 1.62
C VAL A 148 -6.22 11.63 0.42
N PHE A 149 -6.33 10.79 -0.60
CA PHE A 149 -7.05 11.08 -1.82
C PHE A 149 -8.54 11.39 -1.57
N ALA A 150 -9.23 10.55 -0.80
CA ALA A 150 -10.65 10.74 -0.45
C ALA A 150 -10.88 12.11 0.21
N ASN A 151 -9.98 12.52 1.12
CA ASN A 151 -10.06 13.84 1.74
C ASN A 151 -9.91 14.96 0.70
N ARG A 152 -8.97 14.82 -0.24
CA ARG A 152 -8.72 15.80 -1.30
C ARG A 152 -9.90 15.93 -2.26
N VAL A 153 -10.53 14.80 -2.64
CA VAL A 153 -11.76 14.81 -3.48
C VAL A 153 -12.94 15.44 -2.75
N LEU A 154 -13.19 15.03 -1.50
CA LEU A 154 -14.27 15.60 -0.70
C LEU A 154 -14.08 17.10 -0.53
N GLU A 155 -12.89 17.56 -0.20
CA GLU A 155 -12.58 18.99 -0.10
C GLU A 155 -12.76 19.70 -1.43
N ALA A 156 -12.29 19.14 -2.55
CA ALA A 156 -12.50 19.70 -3.87
C ALA A 156 -13.98 19.80 -4.25
N ALA A 157 -14.83 18.89 -3.74
CA ALA A 157 -16.29 18.94 -3.87
C ALA A 157 -16.98 19.88 -2.86
N GLY A 158 -16.21 20.54 -1.97
CA GLY A 158 -16.76 21.45 -0.95
C GLY A 158 -17.28 20.77 0.31
N LEU A 159 -16.86 19.51 0.56
CA LEU A 159 -17.23 18.73 1.74
C LEU A 159 -16.06 18.60 2.73
N ASP A 160 -16.35 18.74 4.01
CA ASP A 160 -15.41 18.41 5.10
C ASP A 160 -15.59 16.92 5.46
N ALA A 161 -14.56 16.13 5.22
CA ALA A 161 -14.57 14.68 5.49
C ALA A 161 -14.82 14.32 6.97
N ASN A 162 -14.66 15.25 7.91
CA ASN A 162 -14.87 15.00 9.34
C ASN A 162 -16.24 15.48 9.83
N LYS A 163 -16.93 16.34 9.08
CA LYS A 163 -18.20 16.96 9.49
C LYS A 163 -19.37 16.60 8.59
N ASP A 164 -19.11 16.53 7.27
CA ASP A 164 -20.15 16.40 6.28
C ASP A 164 -20.50 14.96 5.92
N ILE A 165 -19.68 13.98 6.31
CA ILE A 165 -19.96 12.54 6.12
C ILE A 165 -19.84 11.77 7.43
N ARG A 166 -20.46 10.59 7.49
CA ARG A 166 -20.20 9.61 8.53
C ARG A 166 -19.03 8.75 8.06
N ARG A 167 -17.84 9.14 8.52
CA ARG A 167 -16.58 8.63 8.02
C ARG A 167 -16.24 7.26 8.57
N GLU A 168 -15.98 6.30 7.67
CA GLU A 168 -15.44 4.97 7.98
C GLU A 168 -14.04 4.83 7.41
N ARG A 169 -13.19 4.03 8.08
CA ARG A 169 -11.82 3.75 7.64
C ARG A 169 -11.66 2.25 7.48
N LEU A 170 -11.97 1.77 6.30
CA LEU A 170 -11.99 0.35 5.96
C LEU A 170 -11.02 0.07 4.80
N SER A 171 -10.44 -1.12 4.79
CA SER A 171 -9.72 -1.64 3.61
C SER A 171 -10.69 -1.79 2.43
N VAL A 172 -10.17 -1.94 1.22
CA VAL A 172 -11.03 -2.12 0.04
C VAL A 172 -11.92 -3.36 0.16
N ALA A 173 -11.41 -4.46 0.73
CA ALA A 173 -12.20 -5.67 0.95
C ALA A 173 -13.32 -5.47 1.99
N GLU A 174 -13.00 -4.82 3.10
CA GLU A 174 -14.00 -4.48 4.12
C GLU A 174 -15.03 -3.48 3.59
N SER A 175 -14.60 -2.48 2.80
CA SER A 175 -15.49 -1.50 2.15
C SER A 175 -16.45 -2.17 1.18
N ALA A 176 -15.97 -3.08 0.33
CA ALA A 176 -16.80 -3.85 -0.59
C ALA A 176 -17.85 -4.69 0.16
N ASN A 177 -17.43 -5.39 1.22
CA ASN A 177 -18.34 -6.18 2.05
C ASN A 177 -19.35 -5.29 2.78
N ALA A 178 -18.91 -4.18 3.38
CA ALA A 178 -19.80 -3.25 4.08
C ALA A 178 -20.80 -2.58 3.12
N THR A 179 -20.41 -2.32 1.86
CA THR A 179 -21.32 -1.83 0.82
C THR A 179 -22.35 -2.88 0.44
N LYS A 180 -21.92 -4.12 0.23
CA LYS A 180 -22.81 -5.26 -0.05
C LYS A 180 -23.84 -5.46 1.05
N ASP A 181 -23.42 -5.32 2.31
CA ASP A 181 -24.27 -5.47 3.50
C ASP A 181 -25.15 -4.22 3.81
N GLY A 182 -25.05 -3.14 3.03
CA GLY A 182 -25.75 -1.88 3.26
C GLY A 182 -25.28 -1.12 4.52
N LYS A 183 -24.10 -1.46 5.04
CA LYS A 183 -23.49 -0.80 6.22
C LYS A 183 -22.87 0.54 5.89
N ILE A 184 -22.41 0.73 4.66
CA ILE A 184 -21.95 2.01 4.10
C ILE A 184 -22.63 2.25 2.75
N GLU A 185 -22.75 3.51 2.37
CA GLU A 185 -23.40 3.91 1.10
C GLU A 185 -22.42 4.03 -0.06
N ALA A 186 -21.16 4.37 0.20
CA ALA A 186 -20.11 4.44 -0.82
C ALA A 186 -18.72 4.28 -0.19
N PHE A 187 -17.72 4.05 -1.03
CA PHE A 187 -16.33 4.04 -0.60
C PHE A 187 -15.40 4.60 -1.68
N PHE A 188 -14.29 5.18 -1.23
CA PHE A 188 -13.18 5.55 -2.09
C PHE A 188 -12.17 4.41 -2.18
N TRP A 189 -11.57 4.27 -3.35
CA TRP A 189 -10.47 3.34 -3.60
C TRP A 189 -9.51 3.91 -4.63
N VAL A 190 -8.22 3.74 -4.37
CA VAL A 190 -7.16 4.05 -5.33
C VAL A 190 -6.29 2.82 -5.49
N GLY A 191 -6.14 2.36 -6.73
CA GLY A 191 -5.34 1.17 -7.03
C GLY A 191 -5.29 0.83 -8.50
N GLY A 192 -4.58 -0.26 -8.81
CA GLY A 192 -4.52 -0.82 -10.16
C GLY A 192 -5.81 -1.55 -10.55
N LEU A 193 -5.97 -1.79 -11.84
CA LEU A 193 -7.07 -2.54 -12.43
C LEU A 193 -6.60 -3.90 -12.96
N PRO A 194 -7.41 -4.97 -12.77
CA PRO A 194 -8.60 -5.04 -11.93
C PRO A 194 -8.24 -5.07 -10.45
N THR A 195 -9.14 -4.60 -9.57
CA THR A 195 -9.05 -4.78 -8.12
C THR A 195 -10.00 -5.90 -7.68
N ALA A 196 -9.48 -6.97 -7.10
CA ALA A 196 -10.25 -8.18 -6.77
C ALA A 196 -11.51 -7.87 -5.94
N ALA A 197 -11.38 -7.12 -4.85
CA ALA A 197 -12.51 -6.80 -3.98
C ALA A 197 -13.64 -6.00 -4.69
N VAL A 198 -13.28 -5.13 -5.65
CA VAL A 198 -14.28 -4.36 -6.43
C VAL A 198 -14.94 -5.27 -7.48
N THR A 199 -14.16 -6.14 -8.12
CA THR A 199 -14.67 -7.13 -9.08
C THR A 199 -15.64 -8.10 -8.40
N ASP A 200 -15.30 -8.59 -7.20
CA ASP A 200 -16.15 -9.49 -6.44
C ASP A 200 -17.47 -8.81 -6.01
N LEU A 201 -17.42 -7.54 -5.61
CA LEU A 201 -18.62 -6.76 -5.33
C LEU A 201 -19.51 -6.63 -6.59
N ALA A 202 -18.90 -6.33 -7.74
CA ALA A 202 -19.62 -6.21 -9.02
C ALA A 202 -20.25 -7.52 -9.47
N ALA A 203 -19.64 -8.67 -9.16
CA ALA A 203 -20.14 -10.00 -9.48
C ALA A 203 -21.19 -10.51 -8.48
N THR A 204 -21.46 -9.80 -7.40
CA THR A 204 -22.45 -10.21 -6.38
C THR A 204 -23.88 -10.14 -6.97
N PRO A 205 -24.68 -11.23 -6.89
CA PRO A 205 -26.06 -11.23 -7.39
C PRO A 205 -26.88 -10.08 -6.79
N ASN A 206 -27.71 -9.47 -7.62
CA ASN A 206 -28.58 -8.32 -7.27
C ASN A 206 -27.82 -7.05 -6.81
N THR A 207 -26.52 -7.01 -6.98
CA THR A 207 -25.69 -5.83 -6.68
C THR A 207 -25.28 -5.17 -7.99
N LYS A 208 -25.72 -3.93 -8.21
CA LYS A 208 -25.28 -3.11 -9.33
C LYS A 208 -24.41 -2.00 -8.82
N ILE A 209 -23.10 -2.11 -9.06
CA ILE A 209 -22.16 -1.06 -8.69
C ILE A 209 -22.31 0.14 -9.63
N ARG A 210 -21.97 1.31 -9.11
CA ARG A 210 -21.81 2.55 -9.86
C ARG A 210 -20.48 3.18 -9.49
N MET A 211 -19.70 3.55 -10.50
CA MET A 211 -18.57 4.44 -10.36
C MET A 211 -19.08 5.87 -10.48
N ILE A 212 -18.80 6.70 -9.49
CA ILE A 212 -19.17 8.12 -9.51
C ILE A 212 -18.07 8.86 -10.26
N ASP A 213 -18.47 9.61 -11.28
CA ASP A 213 -17.58 10.50 -12.02
C ASP A 213 -17.29 11.76 -11.18
N PHE A 214 -16.04 12.18 -11.14
CA PHE A 214 -15.55 13.38 -10.48
C PHE A 214 -14.32 13.98 -11.20
N ALA A 215 -14.18 13.70 -12.50
CA ALA A 215 -13.09 14.22 -13.32
C ALA A 215 -13.03 15.77 -13.31
N ASP A 216 -14.19 16.42 -13.20
CA ASP A 216 -14.32 17.88 -13.06
C ASP A 216 -13.60 18.46 -11.82
N LEU A 217 -13.30 17.65 -10.83
CA LEU A 217 -12.57 18.05 -9.62
C LEU A 217 -11.04 18.04 -9.79
N THR A 218 -10.52 17.40 -10.84
CA THR A 218 -9.09 17.21 -11.09
C THR A 218 -8.34 18.55 -11.14
N ALA A 219 -8.86 19.53 -11.87
CA ALA A 219 -8.23 20.85 -11.96
C ALA A 219 -8.12 21.55 -10.60
N ARG A 220 -9.15 21.43 -9.76
CA ARG A 220 -9.17 22.02 -8.40
C ARG A 220 -8.17 21.29 -7.48
N MET A 221 -8.10 19.98 -7.57
CA MET A 221 -7.12 19.18 -6.82
C MET A 221 -5.68 19.52 -7.21
N ASN A 222 -5.40 19.58 -8.50
CA ASN A 222 -4.08 19.94 -9.01
C ASN A 222 -3.67 21.38 -8.66
N GLY A 223 -4.61 22.33 -8.65
CA GLY A 223 -4.36 23.70 -8.23
C GLY A 223 -3.91 23.83 -6.77
N LYS A 224 -4.35 22.90 -5.90
CA LYS A 224 -4.01 22.91 -4.47
C LYS A 224 -2.85 22.01 -4.11
N TYR A 225 -2.77 20.82 -4.69
CA TYR A 225 -1.84 19.76 -4.25
C TYR A 225 -0.69 19.50 -5.23
N GLY A 226 -0.67 20.22 -6.36
CA GLY A 226 0.30 20.04 -7.44
C GLY A 226 -0.22 19.14 -8.57
N PRO A 227 0.48 19.09 -9.72
CA PRO A 227 0.04 18.38 -10.94
C PRO A 227 0.25 16.86 -10.81
N LEU A 228 -0.42 16.25 -9.83
CA LEU A 228 -0.28 14.85 -9.47
C LEU A 228 -1.41 13.96 -10.00
N TYR A 229 -2.50 14.57 -10.50
CA TYR A 229 -3.71 13.89 -10.92
C TYR A 229 -4.00 14.15 -12.40
N ALA A 230 -4.46 13.12 -13.10
CA ALA A 230 -4.91 13.19 -14.50
C ALA A 230 -6.33 12.61 -14.61
N GLU A 231 -7.06 13.06 -15.63
CA GLU A 231 -8.38 12.55 -16.03
C GLU A 231 -8.25 11.18 -16.72
#